data_3e6d465c6e34bb873b6990ba80e0fade
#
_entry.id   3e6d465c6e34bb873b6990ba80e0fade
#
_cell.length_a   1.000
_cell.length_b   1.000
_cell.length_c   1.000
_cell.angle_alpha   90.00
_cell.angle_beta   90.00
_cell.angle_gamma   90.00
#
_symmetry.space_group_name_H-M   'P 1'
#
loop_
_entity.id
_entity.type
_entity.pdbx_description
1 polymer ?
#
loop_
_entity_poly.entity_id
_entity_poly.type
_entity_poly.pdbx_seq_one_letter_code
_entity_poly.pdbx_strand_id
1 'polypeptide(L)'
;YHINKKFWRKGFAKEAAKAVRDWVFLNTQYDIIYSYMKYTNVGSYSTAIANGMQKVKEYPDPKNTISYAYAITREEWKKIKES
;
A
#
# COMPACT_ATOMS: atom_id res chain seq x y z
N TYR A 1 -7.71 4.72 -3.04
CA TYR A 1 -7.54 5.70 -4.10
C TYR A 1 -7.51 5.02 -5.47
N HIS A 2 -7.87 5.77 -6.49
CA HIS A 2 -7.84 5.26 -7.85
C HIS A 2 -6.81 5.99 -8.68
N ILE A 3 -5.98 5.22 -9.36
CA ILE A 3 -5.04 5.74 -10.33
C ILE A 3 -5.50 5.28 -11.70
N ASN A 4 -5.58 6.21 -12.65
CA ASN A 4 -5.96 5.88 -14.02
C ASN A 4 -4.98 4.84 -14.59
N LYS A 5 -5.49 3.86 -15.34
CA LYS A 5 -4.65 2.81 -15.93
C LYS A 5 -3.48 3.35 -16.75
N LYS A 6 -3.63 4.54 -17.33
CA LYS A 6 -2.55 5.19 -18.07
C LYS A 6 -1.31 5.42 -17.22
N PHE A 7 -1.48 5.57 -15.92
CA PHE A 7 -0.40 5.86 -14.99
C PHE A 7 0.11 4.63 -14.24
N TRP A 8 -0.46 3.46 -14.52
CA TRP A 8 -0.03 2.20 -13.92
C TRP A 8 1.17 1.62 -14.68
N ARG A 9 2.18 2.44 -14.90
CA ARG A 9 3.42 1.97 -15.49
C ARG A 9 4.47 1.81 -14.40
N LYS A 10 5.52 1.04 -14.70
CA LYS A 10 6.60 0.82 -13.74
C LYS A 10 7.10 2.14 -13.17
N GLY A 11 7.16 2.24 -11.87
CA GLY A 11 7.64 3.40 -11.17
C GLY A 11 6.58 4.44 -10.90
N PHE A 12 5.63 4.64 -11.81
CA PHE A 12 4.62 5.69 -11.65
C PHE A 12 3.64 5.37 -10.51
N ALA A 13 3.12 4.13 -10.48
CA ALA A 13 2.21 3.71 -9.42
C ALA A 13 2.91 3.73 -8.07
N LYS A 14 4.18 3.31 -8.03
CA LYS A 14 4.96 3.31 -6.81
C LYS A 14 5.22 4.72 -6.29
N GLU A 15 5.54 5.64 -7.19
CA GLU A 15 5.73 7.05 -6.83
C GLU A 15 4.45 7.68 -6.32
N ALA A 16 3.32 7.44 -7.00
CA ALA A 16 2.03 7.97 -6.58
C ALA A 16 1.63 7.41 -5.21
N ALA A 17 1.86 6.11 -4.98
CA ALA A 17 1.53 5.50 -3.70
C ALA A 17 2.38 6.07 -2.56
N LYS A 18 3.67 6.34 -2.82
CA LYS A 18 4.54 6.99 -1.84
C LYS A 18 4.06 8.39 -1.51
N ALA A 19 3.64 9.14 -2.52
CA ALA A 19 3.13 10.49 -2.33
C ALA A 19 1.85 10.48 -1.48
N VAL A 20 0.94 9.56 -1.74
CA VAL A 20 -0.28 9.42 -0.95
C VAL A 20 0.05 9.02 0.49
N ARG A 21 0.95 8.07 0.68
CA ARG A 21 1.39 7.65 2.00
C ARG A 21 1.94 8.82 2.80
N ASP A 22 2.83 9.59 2.20
CA ASP A 22 3.45 10.73 2.86
C ASP A 22 2.40 11.79 3.18
N TRP A 23 1.51 12.07 2.23
CA TRP A 23 0.45 13.06 2.43
C TRP A 23 -0.45 12.69 3.62
N VAL A 24 -0.84 11.42 3.71
CA VAL A 24 -1.72 10.97 4.79
C VAL A 24 -1.04 11.15 6.15
N PHE A 25 0.21 10.72 6.28
CA PHE A 25 0.91 10.84 7.55
C PHE A 25 1.27 12.29 7.89
N LEU A 26 1.43 13.16 6.91
CA LEU A 26 1.73 14.56 7.15
C LEU A 26 0.48 15.40 7.46
N ASN A 27 -0.66 15.02 6.91
CA ASN A 27 -1.86 15.86 6.95
C ASN A 27 -3.02 15.29 7.77
N THR A 28 -2.88 14.08 8.30
CA THR A 28 -3.92 13.46 9.13
C THR A 28 -3.28 12.93 10.42
N GLN A 29 -4.15 12.47 11.32
CA GLN A 29 -3.69 11.89 12.59
C GLN A 29 -3.72 10.35 12.57
N TYR A 30 -3.88 9.75 11.42
CA TYR A 30 -3.88 8.30 11.31
C TYR A 30 -2.51 7.73 11.67
N ASP A 31 -2.52 6.68 12.48
CA ASP A 31 -1.29 6.02 12.89
C ASP A 31 -0.93 4.83 12.00
N ILE A 32 -1.85 4.42 11.14
CA ILE A 32 -1.66 3.26 10.29
C ILE A 32 -2.44 3.44 8.98
N ILE A 33 -1.84 2.98 7.89
CA ILE A 33 -2.49 2.95 6.58
C ILE A 33 -2.61 1.50 6.15
N TYR A 34 -3.80 1.09 5.71
CA TYR A 34 -4.06 -0.23 5.19
C TYR A 34 -4.27 -0.19 3.68
N SER A 35 -3.86 -1.26 3.03
CA SER A 35 -4.13 -1.48 1.60
C SER A 35 -4.59 -2.91 1.41
N TYR A 36 -5.68 -3.10 0.70
CA TYR A 36 -6.27 -4.42 0.48
C TYR A 36 -6.20 -4.75 -1.01
N MET A 37 -5.80 -5.96 -1.33
CA MET A 37 -5.73 -6.41 -2.72
C MET A 37 -5.91 -7.92 -2.79
N LYS A 38 -6.33 -8.40 -3.97
CA LYS A 38 -6.44 -9.84 -4.21
C LYS A 38 -5.05 -10.43 -4.41
N TYR A 39 -4.89 -11.70 -4.03
CA TYR A 39 -3.61 -12.38 -4.15
C TYR A 39 -3.08 -12.42 -5.58
N THR A 40 -3.97 -12.34 -6.57
CA THR A 40 -3.59 -12.33 -7.99
C THR A 40 -3.13 -10.96 -8.48
N ASN A 41 -3.35 -9.91 -7.70
CA ASN A 41 -3.00 -8.55 -8.11
C ASN A 41 -1.54 -8.24 -7.75
N VAL A 42 -0.62 -8.83 -8.51
CA VAL A 42 0.82 -8.71 -8.27
C VAL A 42 1.27 -7.25 -8.30
N GLY A 43 0.71 -6.45 -9.21
CA GLY A 43 1.04 -5.03 -9.29
C GLY A 43 0.72 -4.27 -8.01
N SER A 44 -0.45 -4.54 -7.41
CA SER A 44 -0.86 -3.86 -6.19
C SER A 44 0.00 -4.23 -5.00
N TYR A 45 0.26 -5.52 -4.77
CA TYR A 45 1.05 -5.86 -3.59
C TYR A 45 2.53 -5.53 -3.78
N SER A 46 3.04 -5.56 -5.01
CA SER A 46 4.40 -5.09 -5.27
C SER A 46 4.53 -3.61 -4.94
N THR A 47 3.52 -2.80 -5.28
CA THR A 47 3.48 -1.38 -4.95
C THR A 47 3.43 -1.18 -3.44
N ALA A 48 2.64 -1.98 -2.73
CA ALA A 48 2.55 -1.89 -1.27
C ALA A 48 3.90 -2.21 -0.62
N ILE A 49 4.59 -3.25 -1.08
CA ILE A 49 5.91 -3.61 -0.56
C ILE A 49 6.92 -2.49 -0.84
N ALA A 50 6.90 -1.93 -2.04
CA ALA A 50 7.79 -0.83 -2.39
C ALA A 50 7.54 0.41 -1.52
N ASN A 51 6.33 0.55 -0.99
CA ASN A 51 5.92 1.63 -0.10
C ASN A 51 6.33 1.41 1.36
N GLY A 52 6.94 0.29 1.66
CA GLY A 52 7.31 -0.06 3.03
C GLY A 52 6.22 -0.78 3.79
N MET A 53 5.13 -1.12 3.14
CA MET A 53 4.04 -1.87 3.76
C MET A 53 4.40 -3.33 3.93
N GLN A 54 3.84 -3.96 4.95
CA GLN A 54 4.03 -5.37 5.22
C GLN A 54 2.68 -6.08 5.20
N LYS A 55 2.68 -7.32 4.72
CA LYS A 55 1.47 -8.13 4.75
C LYS A 55 1.15 -8.50 6.20
N VAL A 56 -0.03 -8.06 6.67
CA VAL A 56 -0.43 -8.27 8.06
C VAL A 56 -1.53 -9.29 8.19
N LYS A 57 -2.26 -9.57 7.12
CA LYS A 57 -3.35 -10.53 7.18
C LYS A 57 -3.72 -11.06 5.81
N GLU A 58 -4.28 -12.26 5.78
CA GLU A 58 -4.88 -12.87 4.60
C GLU A 58 -6.33 -13.18 4.94
N TYR A 59 -7.24 -12.87 4.02
CA TYR A 59 -8.65 -13.11 4.19
C TYR A 59 -9.14 -14.09 3.12
N PRO A 60 -9.77 -15.19 3.51
CA PRO A 60 -10.43 -16.04 2.51
C PRO A 60 -11.68 -15.31 1.97
N ASP A 61 -11.78 -15.26 0.65
CA ASP A 61 -12.91 -14.64 -0.02
C ASP A 61 -13.98 -15.72 -0.26
N PRO A 62 -15.28 -15.39 -0.19
CA PRO A 62 -16.35 -16.36 -0.50
C PRO A 62 -16.22 -17.00 -1.88
N LYS A 63 -15.47 -16.42 -2.80
CA LYS A 63 -15.29 -16.96 -4.15
C LYS A 63 -14.04 -17.81 -4.30
N ASN A 64 -13.53 -18.39 -3.22
CA ASN A 64 -12.32 -19.22 -3.20
C ASN A 64 -11.05 -18.46 -3.63
N THR A 65 -11.03 -17.15 -3.44
CA THR A 65 -9.84 -16.35 -3.64
C THR A 65 -9.32 -15.87 -2.28
N ILE A 66 -8.11 -15.36 -2.25
CA ILE A 66 -7.50 -14.83 -1.03
C ILE A 66 -7.23 -13.34 -1.25
N SER A 67 -7.59 -12.53 -0.26
CA SER A 67 -7.27 -11.11 -0.26
C SER A 67 -6.18 -10.86 0.78
N TYR A 68 -5.20 -10.05 0.42
CA TYR A 68 -4.13 -9.65 1.33
C TYR A 68 -4.42 -8.27 1.91
N ALA A 69 -4.07 -8.11 3.18
CA ALA A 69 -4.05 -6.80 3.81
C ALA A 69 -2.60 -6.43 4.09
N TYR A 70 -2.17 -5.31 3.55
CA TYR A 70 -0.86 -4.73 3.81
C TYR A 70 -1.04 -3.47 4.65
N ALA A 71 -0.09 -3.18 5.49
CA ALA A 71 -0.17 -2.01 6.36
C ALA A 71 1.20 -1.41 6.62
N ILE A 72 1.20 -0.11 6.91
CA ILE A 72 2.38 0.60 7.38
C ILE A 72 1.94 1.51 8.53
N THR A 73 2.70 1.51 9.62
CA THR A 73 2.44 2.40 10.74
C THR A 73 3.19 3.71 10.58
N ARG A 74 2.74 4.72 11.33
CA ARG A 74 3.42 6.02 11.35
C ARG A 74 4.87 5.88 11.80
N GLU A 75 5.13 5.03 12.78
CA GLU A 75 6.49 4.79 13.25
C GLU A 75 7.38 4.18 12.17
N GLU A 76 6.85 3.22 11.45
CA GLU A 76 7.57 2.60 10.33
C GLU A 76 7.86 3.63 9.24
N TRP A 77 6.89 4.49 8.94
CA TRP A 77 7.05 5.56 7.98
C TRP A 77 8.15 6.54 8.41
N LYS A 78 8.18 6.93 9.68
CA LYS A 78 9.22 7.81 10.21
C LYS A 78 10.61 7.20 10.06
N LYS A 79 10.74 5.91 10.32
CA LYS A 79 12.02 5.21 10.16
C LYS A 79 12.50 5.24 8.71
N ILE A 80 11.58 5.07 7.77
CA ILE A 80 11.89 5.13 6.33
C ILE A 80 12.37 6.53 5.97
N LYS A 81 11.71 7.56 6.50
CA LYS A 81 12.08 8.95 6.19
C LYS A 81 13.39 9.38 6.82
N GLU A 82 13.78 8.75 7.91
CA GLU A 82 15.04 9.06 8.61
C GLU A 82 16.26 8.35 8.02
N SER A 83 16.05 7.33 7.24
CA SER A 83 17.15 6.53 6.67
C SER A 83 17.71 7.11 5.39
#